data_6ee15fd605694c4f9e28128d73b50dd2
#
_entry.id   6ee15fd605694c4f9e28128d73b50dd2
#
_cell.length_a   1.000
_cell.length_b   1.000
_cell.length_c   1.000
_cell.angle_alpha   90.00
_cell.angle_beta   90.00
_cell.angle_gamma   90.00
#
_symmetry.space_group_name_H-M   'P 1'
#
loop_
_entity.id
_entity.type
_entity.pdbx_description
1 polymer ?
#
loop_
_entity_poly.entity_id
_entity_poly.type
_entity_poly.pdbx_seq_one_letter_code
_entity_poly.pdbx_strand_id
1 'polypeptide(L)'
;MKMLHLVLILLVLSGVFTQNSDYGVKYPDKLICAVRGFSVSIKCSYYYPQDHQVKQKLWCSMNLNTDVCVDPPYVYDSSLNTESDFKFTGDDKSDCTLLIHNVQFSYSGVYKFRFITDVTDGKWTGKTGATLQVTDLKVSLIRLSGNGTLKQGDSLNLTCDVNCTHTSSQFVWSKNNQRLNTSGPVLHFPALTVSDSGDYTCTWGTGETSGSETISLQVEGEGFDQWKIWIIILIIVILVIVAAVFYLRRKRERGEENTQDGANKHDKQPKPQPSTVPQLDDETLPEEEVTYASVCVKDKKKKQGCVNTEQQKEDDSVIYSTVIKS
;
A
#
# COMPACT_ATOMS: atom_id res chain seq x y z
N MET A 1 -74.00 34.40 16.60
CA MET A 1 -73.38 33.51 17.63
C MET A 1 -73.15 32.09 17.15
N LYS A 2 -74.12 31.44 16.45
CA LYS A 2 -73.94 30.04 15.99
C LYS A 2 -72.79 29.82 14.96
N MET A 3 -72.53 30.79 14.06
CA MET A 3 -71.42 30.69 13.09
C MET A 3 -70.07 30.86 13.73
N LEU A 4 -69.91 31.66 14.78
CA LEU A 4 -68.64 31.84 15.49
C LEU A 4 -68.25 30.58 16.26
N HIS A 5 -69.25 29.86 16.82
CA HIS A 5 -69.01 28.58 17.47
C HIS A 5 -68.61 27.48 16.49
N LEU A 6 -69.18 27.48 15.27
CA LEU A 6 -68.82 26.51 14.24
C LEU A 6 -67.39 26.72 13.75
N VAL A 7 -66.94 27.97 13.58
CA VAL A 7 -65.55 28.32 13.19
C VAL A 7 -64.58 27.97 14.32
N LEU A 8 -64.94 28.18 15.59
CA LEU A 8 -64.10 27.81 16.72
C LEU A 8 -63.94 26.27 16.82
N ILE A 9 -65.03 25.52 16.57
CA ILE A 9 -65.00 24.03 16.57
C ILE A 9 -64.14 23.52 15.38
N LEU A 10 -64.23 24.18 14.19
CA LEU A 10 -63.39 23.82 13.04
C LEU A 10 -61.91 24.20 13.27
N LEU A 11 -61.62 25.29 14.00
CA LEU A 11 -60.25 25.65 14.38
C LEU A 11 -59.65 24.71 15.45
N VAL A 12 -60.49 24.17 16.34
CA VAL A 12 -60.07 23.17 17.34
C VAL A 12 -59.89 21.80 16.69
N LEU A 13 -60.71 21.48 15.66
CA LEU A 13 -60.59 20.23 14.89
C LEU A 13 -59.45 20.27 13.86
N SER A 14 -59.00 21.47 13.44
CA SER A 14 -57.82 21.68 12.64
C SER A 14 -56.54 21.84 13.48
N GLY A 15 -56.63 21.59 14.79
CA GLY A 15 -55.47 21.32 15.63
C GLY A 15 -54.66 20.23 14.93
N VAL A 16 -53.65 20.69 14.24
CA VAL A 16 -52.63 19.87 13.61
C VAL A 16 -52.17 18.90 14.69
N PHE A 17 -52.66 17.64 14.63
CA PHE A 17 -51.98 16.53 15.25
C PHE A 17 -50.60 16.48 14.62
N THR A 18 -49.68 17.28 15.12
CA THR A 18 -48.27 16.92 15.05
C THR A 18 -48.19 15.63 15.85
N GLN A 19 -48.32 14.50 15.17
CA GLN A 19 -47.87 13.26 15.73
C GLN A 19 -46.35 13.47 15.97
N ASN A 20 -46.02 13.96 17.18
CA ASN A 20 -44.73 13.66 17.76
C ASN A 20 -44.72 12.13 17.86
N SER A 21 -44.20 11.48 16.82
CA SER A 21 -43.98 10.08 16.91
C SER A 21 -42.96 9.88 18.02
N ASP A 22 -43.35 9.29 19.12
CA ASP A 22 -42.46 8.96 20.24
C ASP A 22 -41.37 7.98 19.83
N TYR A 23 -41.37 7.58 18.58
CA TYR A 23 -40.37 6.71 17.90
C TYR A 23 -39.69 7.39 16.72
N GLY A 24 -38.43 7.15 16.59
CA GLY A 24 -37.70 7.66 15.42
C GLY A 24 -36.33 7.03 15.24
N VAL A 25 -35.83 7.16 14.00
CA VAL A 25 -34.48 6.82 13.59
C VAL A 25 -33.91 7.99 12.81
N LYS A 26 -32.69 8.37 13.14
CA LYS A 26 -31.95 9.47 12.48
C LYS A 26 -30.63 8.96 11.92
N TYR A 27 -30.32 9.33 10.70
CA TYR A 27 -29.07 9.07 10.03
C TYR A 27 -28.34 10.40 9.87
N PRO A 28 -27.22 10.65 10.60
CA PRO A 28 -26.47 11.90 10.48
C PRO A 28 -25.91 12.06 9.05
N ASP A 29 -25.40 10.97 8.48
CA ASP A 29 -24.86 10.94 7.13
C ASP A 29 -25.85 10.26 6.19
N LYS A 30 -26.36 11.02 5.21
CA LYS A 30 -27.28 10.48 4.20
C LYS A 30 -26.60 9.72 3.08
N LEU A 31 -25.36 10.12 2.78
CA LEU A 31 -24.52 9.47 1.79
C LEU A 31 -23.17 9.17 2.43
N ILE A 32 -22.80 7.90 2.40
CA ILE A 32 -21.56 7.37 2.98
C ILE A 32 -20.78 6.74 1.83
N CYS A 33 -19.52 7.10 1.69
CA CYS A 33 -18.63 6.50 0.73
C CYS A 33 -17.65 5.56 1.42
N ALA A 34 -17.42 4.39 0.82
CA ALA A 34 -16.48 3.40 1.32
C ALA A 34 -15.62 2.84 0.19
N VAL A 35 -14.38 2.51 0.51
CA VAL A 35 -13.46 1.85 -0.41
C VAL A 35 -13.62 0.34 -0.29
N ARG A 36 -13.73 -0.34 -1.43
CA ARG A 36 -13.88 -1.80 -1.50
C ARG A 36 -12.76 -2.52 -0.72
N GLY A 37 -13.13 -3.58 0.01
CA GLY A 37 -12.23 -4.38 0.83
C GLY A 37 -11.94 -3.81 2.22
N PHE A 38 -12.36 -2.56 2.50
CA PHE A 38 -12.20 -1.94 3.82
C PHE A 38 -13.49 -2.03 4.64
N SER A 39 -13.46 -1.51 5.86
CA SER A 39 -14.65 -1.46 6.72
C SER A 39 -15.28 -0.09 6.71
N VAL A 40 -16.60 -0.02 6.92
CA VAL A 40 -17.36 1.22 7.01
C VAL A 40 -18.42 1.14 8.09
N SER A 41 -18.62 2.24 8.82
CA SER A 41 -19.69 2.35 9.81
C SER A 41 -20.83 3.23 9.29
N ILE A 42 -22.05 2.70 9.26
CA ILE A 42 -23.28 3.47 9.05
C ILE A 42 -23.78 3.93 10.40
N LYS A 43 -23.52 5.20 10.73
CA LYS A 43 -23.98 5.79 11.99
C LYS A 43 -25.47 6.06 11.96
N CYS A 44 -26.16 5.70 13.00
CA CYS A 44 -27.54 6.09 13.21
C CYS A 44 -27.86 6.23 14.69
N SER A 45 -28.91 6.96 14.99
CA SER A 45 -29.50 7.03 16.33
C SER A 45 -30.98 6.78 16.28
N TYR A 46 -31.50 6.18 17.34
CA TYR A 46 -32.93 5.89 17.47
C TYR A 46 -33.45 6.31 18.84
N TYR A 47 -34.76 6.55 18.92
CA TYR A 47 -35.43 6.92 20.16
C TYR A 47 -36.81 6.31 20.20
N TYR A 48 -37.30 6.05 21.42
CA TYR A 48 -38.59 5.47 21.75
C TYR A 48 -39.00 5.88 23.17
N PRO A 49 -40.28 5.67 23.59
CA PRO A 49 -40.72 5.95 24.97
C PRO A 49 -39.90 5.20 26.00
N GLN A 50 -39.57 5.87 27.13
CA GLN A 50 -38.67 5.33 28.15
C GLN A 50 -39.24 4.10 28.92
N ASP A 51 -40.54 3.94 28.89
CA ASP A 51 -41.26 2.80 29.49
C ASP A 51 -41.30 1.54 28.60
N HIS A 52 -40.79 1.64 27.38
CA HIS A 52 -40.69 0.51 26.45
C HIS A 52 -39.30 -0.12 26.49
N GLN A 53 -39.19 -1.39 26.08
CA GLN A 53 -37.94 -2.12 25.97
C GLN A 53 -37.76 -2.65 24.56
N VAL A 54 -36.57 -2.41 23.98
CA VAL A 54 -36.20 -2.96 22.67
C VAL A 54 -35.99 -4.45 22.77
N LYS A 55 -36.71 -5.22 21.95
CA LYS A 55 -36.66 -6.68 21.88
C LYS A 55 -35.89 -7.17 20.66
N GLN A 56 -35.99 -6.45 19.54
CA GLN A 56 -35.33 -6.87 18.31
C GLN A 56 -34.81 -5.63 17.56
N LYS A 57 -33.63 -5.78 16.99
CA LYS A 57 -32.93 -4.78 16.15
C LYS A 57 -32.60 -5.42 14.82
N LEU A 58 -32.93 -4.74 13.72
CA LEU A 58 -32.85 -5.22 12.35
C LEU A 58 -32.18 -4.16 11.47
N TRP A 59 -31.33 -4.59 10.57
CA TRP A 59 -30.83 -3.77 9.48
C TRP A 59 -31.15 -4.41 8.14
N CYS A 60 -31.60 -3.59 7.19
CA CYS A 60 -31.94 -4.03 5.85
C CYS A 60 -31.14 -3.24 4.81
N SER A 61 -30.76 -3.94 3.74
CA SER A 61 -30.38 -3.29 2.48
C SER A 61 -31.62 -3.23 1.58
N MET A 62 -31.95 -2.06 1.08
CA MET A 62 -33.11 -1.87 0.19
C MET A 62 -32.92 -2.51 -1.20
N ASN A 63 -31.71 -2.93 -1.54
CA ASN A 63 -31.45 -3.74 -2.74
C ASN A 63 -31.97 -5.17 -2.62
N LEU A 64 -31.99 -5.70 -1.38
CA LEU A 64 -32.43 -7.05 -1.08
C LEU A 64 -33.86 -7.08 -0.55
N ASN A 65 -34.28 -6.02 0.12
CA ASN A 65 -35.57 -5.88 0.80
C ASN A 65 -36.38 -4.73 0.21
N THR A 66 -37.41 -5.04 -0.56
CA THR A 66 -38.27 -4.05 -1.19
C THR A 66 -39.37 -3.52 -0.27
N ASP A 67 -39.57 -4.17 0.88
CA ASP A 67 -40.74 -4.01 1.71
C ASP A 67 -40.44 -3.33 3.06
N VAL A 68 -39.78 -2.15 2.99
CA VAL A 68 -39.48 -1.26 4.15
C VAL A 68 -38.94 -1.97 5.39
N CYS A 69 -38.25 -3.09 5.23
CA CYS A 69 -37.65 -3.84 6.34
C CYS A 69 -38.66 -4.51 7.31
N VAL A 70 -39.83 -4.86 6.83
CA VAL A 70 -40.84 -5.57 7.64
C VAL A 70 -40.55 -7.06 7.73
N ASP A 71 -40.29 -7.67 6.57
CA ASP A 71 -39.98 -9.08 6.41
C ASP A 71 -38.55 -9.31 5.96
N PRO A 72 -37.93 -10.49 6.18
CA PRO A 72 -36.61 -10.82 5.66
C PRO A 72 -36.55 -10.75 4.11
N PRO A 73 -35.36 -10.55 3.50
CA PRO A 73 -34.03 -10.74 4.10
C PRO A 73 -33.51 -9.51 4.84
N TYR A 74 -32.90 -9.76 6.00
CA TYR A 74 -32.16 -8.77 6.77
C TYR A 74 -30.65 -8.94 6.57
N VAL A 75 -29.88 -7.85 6.59
CA VAL A 75 -28.41 -7.90 6.63
C VAL A 75 -27.91 -8.11 8.06
N TYR A 76 -28.71 -7.72 9.05
CA TYR A 76 -28.48 -7.98 10.48
C TYR A 76 -29.82 -8.20 11.19
N ASP A 77 -29.89 -9.21 12.05
CA ASP A 77 -30.98 -9.49 12.95
C ASP A 77 -30.41 -9.86 14.32
N SER A 78 -30.77 -9.11 15.36
CA SER A 78 -30.31 -9.35 16.73
C SER A 78 -30.82 -10.68 17.36
N SER A 79 -31.82 -11.30 16.75
CA SER A 79 -32.32 -12.62 17.20
C SER A 79 -31.50 -13.78 16.61
N LEU A 80 -30.71 -13.54 15.60
CA LEU A 80 -29.87 -14.52 14.91
C LEU A 80 -28.39 -14.30 15.24
N ASN A 81 -27.72 -15.38 15.59
CA ASN A 81 -26.28 -15.35 15.83
C ASN A 81 -25.54 -15.81 14.55
N THR A 82 -25.50 -14.96 13.51
CA THR A 82 -24.83 -15.26 12.23
C THR A 82 -23.55 -14.48 12.12
N GLU A 83 -22.45 -15.18 11.81
CA GLU A 83 -21.23 -14.51 11.37
C GLU A 83 -21.45 -13.97 9.96
N SER A 84 -21.35 -12.65 9.81
CA SER A 84 -21.47 -11.97 8.53
C SER A 84 -20.58 -10.73 8.51
N ASP A 85 -20.38 -10.15 7.32
CA ASP A 85 -19.69 -8.88 7.18
C ASP A 85 -20.40 -7.72 7.91
N PHE A 86 -21.67 -7.90 8.29
CA PHE A 86 -22.50 -6.89 8.93
C PHE A 86 -22.56 -7.11 10.45
N LYS A 87 -22.04 -6.16 11.20
CA LYS A 87 -21.97 -6.23 12.67
C LYS A 87 -22.66 -5.02 13.31
N PHE A 88 -23.58 -5.27 14.23
CA PHE A 88 -24.15 -4.22 15.06
C PHE A 88 -23.13 -3.78 16.12
N THR A 89 -22.84 -2.50 16.17
CA THR A 89 -21.91 -1.90 17.15
C THR A 89 -22.59 -0.87 18.05
N GLY A 90 -23.90 -0.65 17.85
CA GLY A 90 -24.72 0.23 18.67
C GLY A 90 -25.08 -0.37 20.04
N ASP A 91 -26.08 0.22 20.67
CA ASP A 91 -26.57 -0.17 22.00
C ASP A 91 -28.08 -0.48 21.99
N ASP A 92 -28.63 -0.79 23.16
CA ASP A 92 -30.08 -1.04 23.35
C ASP A 92 -30.86 0.23 23.72
N LYS A 93 -30.26 1.41 23.62
CA LYS A 93 -30.85 2.66 24.12
C LYS A 93 -31.07 3.67 23.01
N SER A 94 -30.03 3.96 22.24
CA SER A 94 -30.07 5.09 21.31
C SER A 94 -29.14 5.00 20.11
N ASP A 95 -28.10 4.15 20.17
CA ASP A 95 -27.14 3.98 19.08
C ASP A 95 -27.47 2.73 18.27
N CYS A 96 -27.68 2.90 16.98
CA CYS A 96 -27.98 1.83 16.04
C CYS A 96 -26.89 1.59 14.99
N THR A 97 -25.66 1.99 15.27
CA THR A 97 -24.54 1.93 14.32
C THR A 97 -24.34 0.50 13.79
N LEU A 98 -24.24 0.39 12.47
CA LEU A 98 -23.89 -0.80 11.72
C LEU A 98 -22.49 -0.69 11.20
N LEU A 99 -21.61 -1.63 11.56
CA LEU A 99 -20.29 -1.80 11.00
C LEU A 99 -20.34 -2.86 9.90
N ILE A 100 -19.84 -2.53 8.72
CA ILE A 100 -19.74 -3.44 7.57
C ILE A 100 -18.26 -3.68 7.31
N HIS A 101 -17.84 -4.94 7.42
CA HIS A 101 -16.48 -5.38 7.12
C HIS A 101 -16.34 -5.75 5.65
N ASN A 102 -15.11 -5.69 5.12
CA ASN A 102 -14.76 -6.19 3.79
C ASN A 102 -15.74 -5.74 2.70
N VAL A 103 -16.03 -4.45 2.66
CA VAL A 103 -17.09 -3.86 1.83
C VAL A 103 -16.93 -4.25 0.36
N GLN A 104 -18.01 -4.73 -0.28
CA GLN A 104 -18.07 -5.12 -1.67
C GLN A 104 -18.95 -4.16 -2.47
N PHE A 105 -18.76 -4.08 -3.81
CA PHE A 105 -19.60 -3.25 -4.68
C PHE A 105 -21.10 -3.59 -4.55
N SER A 106 -21.42 -4.88 -4.37
CA SER A 106 -22.79 -5.37 -4.16
C SER A 106 -23.45 -4.82 -2.91
N TYR A 107 -22.65 -4.25 -1.98
CA TYR A 107 -23.18 -3.64 -0.75
C TYR A 107 -23.59 -2.18 -0.96
N SER A 108 -23.32 -1.57 -2.12
CA SER A 108 -23.84 -0.25 -2.43
C SER A 108 -25.36 -0.24 -2.43
N GLY A 109 -25.97 0.76 -1.80
CA GLY A 109 -27.43 0.88 -1.72
C GLY A 109 -27.90 1.61 -0.49
N VAL A 110 -29.19 1.63 -0.29
CA VAL A 110 -29.82 2.28 0.88
C VAL A 110 -30.00 1.28 2.00
N TYR A 111 -29.57 1.67 3.18
CA TYR A 111 -29.70 0.88 4.41
C TYR A 111 -30.71 1.53 5.37
N LYS A 112 -31.57 0.71 5.96
CA LYS A 112 -32.55 1.14 6.96
C LYS A 112 -32.46 0.33 8.22
N PHE A 113 -32.59 1.00 9.36
CA PHE A 113 -32.69 0.39 10.67
C PHE A 113 -34.15 0.25 11.07
N ARG A 114 -34.50 -0.90 11.64
CA ARG A 114 -35.80 -1.19 12.24
C ARG A 114 -35.57 -1.73 13.63
N PHE A 115 -36.43 -1.34 14.56
CA PHE A 115 -36.49 -1.96 15.91
C PHE A 115 -37.91 -2.26 16.31
N ILE A 116 -38.03 -3.21 17.21
CA ILE A 116 -39.30 -3.73 17.77
C ILE A 116 -39.15 -3.68 19.27
N THR A 117 -40.17 -3.11 19.95
CA THR A 117 -40.26 -3.04 21.41
C THR A 117 -41.20 -4.11 21.93
N ASP A 118 -41.34 -4.20 23.25
CA ASP A 118 -42.21 -5.16 23.97
C ASP A 118 -43.71 -4.84 23.87
N VAL A 119 -44.10 -3.69 23.30
CA VAL A 119 -45.49 -3.32 23.09
C VAL A 119 -45.97 -3.68 21.69
N THR A 120 -47.25 -3.97 21.54
CA THR A 120 -47.87 -4.52 20.31
C THR A 120 -47.62 -3.61 19.09
N ASP A 121 -47.74 -2.29 19.23
CA ASP A 121 -47.54 -1.31 18.16
C ASP A 121 -46.14 -0.64 18.18
N GLY A 122 -45.26 -1.13 19.04
CA GLY A 122 -43.92 -0.60 19.25
C GLY A 122 -42.91 -1.01 18.19
N LYS A 123 -43.24 -0.79 16.92
CA LYS A 123 -42.39 -1.15 15.75
C LYS A 123 -42.11 0.09 14.92
N TRP A 124 -40.82 0.33 14.61
CA TRP A 124 -40.44 1.48 13.83
C TRP A 124 -39.32 1.20 12.85
N THR A 125 -39.48 1.68 11.63
CA THR A 125 -38.43 1.66 10.59
C THR A 125 -38.04 3.08 10.22
N GLY A 126 -36.74 3.31 10.05
CA GLY A 126 -36.24 4.61 9.60
C GLY A 126 -36.81 5.01 8.23
N LYS A 127 -37.40 6.20 8.15
CA LYS A 127 -38.10 6.66 6.94
C LYS A 127 -37.18 6.80 5.74
N THR A 128 -36.02 7.46 5.91
CA THR A 128 -35.12 7.82 4.79
C THR A 128 -34.05 6.77 4.52
N GLY A 129 -33.37 6.28 5.54
CA GLY A 129 -32.18 5.43 5.42
C GLY A 129 -30.89 6.22 5.16
N ALA A 130 -29.77 5.52 5.14
CA ALA A 130 -28.47 5.98 4.74
C ALA A 130 -28.04 5.28 3.45
N THR A 131 -27.48 6.01 2.50
CA THR A 131 -27.01 5.46 1.24
C THR A 131 -25.52 5.16 1.35
N LEU A 132 -25.12 3.93 1.12
CA LEU A 132 -23.73 3.49 0.99
C LEU A 132 -23.36 3.47 -0.49
N GLN A 133 -22.30 4.15 -0.85
CA GLN A 133 -21.65 4.08 -2.16
C GLN A 133 -20.27 3.42 -1.99
N VAL A 134 -20.08 2.28 -2.63
CA VAL A 134 -18.79 1.58 -2.62
C VAL A 134 -18.02 1.91 -3.90
N THR A 135 -16.76 2.23 -3.75
CA THR A 135 -15.87 2.62 -4.85
C THR A 135 -14.51 1.97 -4.70
N ASP A 136 -13.71 1.99 -5.77
CA ASP A 136 -12.28 1.72 -5.68
C ASP A 136 -11.52 3.01 -5.34
N LEU A 137 -10.43 2.86 -4.59
CA LEU A 137 -9.38 3.84 -4.49
C LEU A 137 -8.31 3.46 -5.50
N LYS A 138 -7.89 4.41 -6.33
CA LYS A 138 -6.91 4.16 -7.39
C LYS A 138 -5.74 5.11 -7.29
N VAL A 139 -4.53 4.57 -7.23
CA VAL A 139 -3.30 5.34 -7.40
C VAL A 139 -2.80 5.17 -8.83
N SER A 140 -2.48 6.28 -9.48
CA SER A 140 -1.97 6.32 -10.85
C SER A 140 -0.72 7.16 -10.94
N LEU A 141 0.20 6.76 -11.82
CA LEU A 141 1.40 7.50 -12.16
C LEU A 141 1.16 8.23 -13.49
N ILE A 142 1.27 9.55 -13.47
CA ILE A 142 1.19 10.41 -14.65
C ILE A 142 2.56 10.99 -14.91
N ARG A 143 3.23 10.51 -15.97
CA ARG A 143 4.55 11.00 -16.35
C ARG A 143 4.42 12.34 -17.06
N LEU A 144 5.24 13.31 -16.68
CA LEU A 144 5.28 14.65 -17.25
C LEU A 144 6.50 14.83 -18.17
N SER A 145 7.62 14.16 -17.88
CA SER A 145 8.82 14.16 -18.73
C SER A 145 9.50 12.79 -18.72
N GLY A 146 10.41 12.57 -19.70
CA GLY A 146 11.14 11.33 -19.87
C GLY A 146 10.32 10.21 -20.52
N ASN A 147 10.98 9.09 -20.88
CA ASN A 147 10.39 7.87 -21.47
C ASN A 147 11.18 6.63 -21.03
N GLY A 148 10.54 5.44 -21.16
CA GLY A 148 11.11 4.18 -20.69
C GLY A 148 11.11 4.06 -19.19
N THR A 149 12.20 3.59 -18.57
CA THR A 149 12.39 3.54 -17.13
C THR A 149 12.42 4.95 -16.52
N LEU A 150 12.04 5.07 -15.24
CA LEU A 150 12.12 6.35 -14.54
C LEU A 150 13.57 6.65 -14.19
N LYS A 151 14.05 7.82 -14.60
CA LYS A 151 15.43 8.25 -14.40
C LYS A 151 15.49 9.48 -13.52
N GLN A 152 16.64 9.70 -12.93
CA GLN A 152 16.94 10.93 -12.23
C GLN A 152 16.71 12.15 -13.16
N GLY A 153 16.01 13.17 -12.65
CA GLY A 153 15.64 14.37 -13.40
C GLY A 153 14.29 14.28 -14.13
N ASP A 154 13.69 13.10 -14.30
CA ASP A 154 12.34 12.96 -14.84
C ASP A 154 11.32 13.64 -13.91
N SER A 155 10.18 14.06 -14.46
CA SER A 155 9.09 14.62 -13.67
C SER A 155 7.82 13.78 -13.81
N LEU A 156 7.06 13.62 -12.72
CA LEU A 156 5.79 12.90 -12.67
C LEU A 156 4.87 13.40 -11.56
N ASN A 157 3.62 13.00 -11.67
CA ASN A 157 2.62 13.08 -10.60
C ASN A 157 2.19 11.67 -10.21
N LEU A 158 2.07 11.42 -8.91
CA LEU A 158 1.23 10.36 -8.39
C LEU A 158 -0.13 10.96 -8.07
N THR A 159 -1.19 10.37 -8.61
CA THR A 159 -2.56 10.82 -8.38
C THR A 159 -3.34 9.76 -7.65
N CYS A 160 -4.09 10.18 -6.65
CA CYS A 160 -4.98 9.33 -5.88
C CYS A 160 -6.42 9.72 -6.20
N ASP A 161 -7.21 8.79 -6.71
CA ASP A 161 -8.57 9.05 -7.17
C ASP A 161 -9.57 8.12 -6.49
N VAL A 162 -10.72 8.69 -6.14
CA VAL A 162 -11.86 7.98 -5.56
C VAL A 162 -13.14 8.54 -6.17
N ASN A 163 -13.97 7.67 -6.74
CA ASN A 163 -15.21 8.09 -7.39
C ASN A 163 -16.35 8.28 -6.38
N CYS A 164 -16.22 9.30 -5.53
CA CYS A 164 -17.22 9.67 -4.54
C CYS A 164 -17.65 11.13 -4.70
N THR A 165 -18.94 11.37 -4.83
CA THR A 165 -19.50 12.71 -5.15
C THR A 165 -19.59 13.69 -3.99
N HIS A 166 -19.44 13.21 -2.75
CA HIS A 166 -19.62 14.03 -1.53
C HIS A 166 -18.55 13.71 -0.49
N THR A 167 -17.35 14.23 -0.68
CA THR A 167 -16.36 14.08 0.37
C THR A 167 -15.55 15.36 0.55
N SER A 168 -15.56 15.87 1.77
CA SER A 168 -14.44 16.62 2.32
C SER A 168 -13.28 15.62 2.50
N SER A 169 -12.81 15.05 1.39
CA SER A 169 -11.87 13.93 1.39
C SER A 169 -10.51 14.42 1.80
N GLN A 170 -10.00 13.89 2.86
CA GLN A 170 -8.61 14.07 3.23
C GLN A 170 -7.80 12.93 2.60
N PHE A 171 -6.95 13.29 1.65
CA PHE A 171 -5.92 12.39 1.15
C PHE A 171 -4.66 12.58 1.97
N VAL A 172 -4.06 11.47 2.36
CA VAL A 172 -2.79 11.43 3.10
C VAL A 172 -1.84 10.53 2.34
N TRP A 173 -0.66 11.06 2.03
CA TRP A 173 0.41 10.29 1.42
C TRP A 173 1.43 9.84 2.46
N SER A 174 1.92 8.61 2.28
CA SER A 174 3.07 8.09 3.01
C SER A 174 4.06 7.47 2.04
N LYS A 175 5.34 7.50 2.40
CA LYS A 175 6.42 6.82 1.69
C LYS A 175 7.08 5.83 2.64
N ASN A 176 7.17 4.56 2.26
CA ASN A 176 7.75 3.49 3.10
C ASN A 176 7.19 3.54 4.53
N ASN A 177 5.87 3.69 4.69
CA ASN A 177 5.12 3.84 5.94
C ASN A 177 5.41 5.14 6.72
N GLN A 178 6.18 6.07 6.19
CA GLN A 178 6.38 7.39 6.80
C GLN A 178 5.44 8.41 6.18
N ARG A 179 4.62 9.07 7.01
CA ARG A 179 3.69 10.09 6.54
C ARG A 179 4.42 11.27 5.94
N LEU A 180 3.99 11.67 4.74
CA LEU A 180 4.47 12.88 4.08
C LEU A 180 3.68 14.10 4.56
N ASN A 181 4.33 15.25 4.63
CA ASN A 181 3.68 16.51 5.00
C ASN A 181 3.00 17.18 3.78
N THR A 182 2.25 16.37 3.03
CA THR A 182 1.48 16.81 1.86
C THR A 182 0.04 16.39 2.04
N SER A 183 -0.88 17.23 1.57
CA SER A 183 -2.31 16.95 1.56
C SER A 183 -2.86 17.12 0.14
N GLY A 184 -3.87 16.33 -0.17
CA GLY A 184 -4.54 16.37 -1.47
C GLY A 184 -4.30 15.15 -2.33
N PRO A 185 -5.02 15.06 -3.46
CA PRO A 185 -5.02 13.87 -4.31
C PRO A 185 -3.78 13.73 -5.20
N VAL A 186 -2.92 14.74 -5.25
CA VAL A 186 -1.75 14.75 -6.17
C VAL A 186 -0.47 14.95 -5.39
N LEU A 187 0.49 14.04 -5.59
CA LEU A 187 1.86 14.17 -5.13
C LEU A 187 2.75 14.45 -6.34
N HIS A 188 3.35 15.65 -6.38
CA HIS A 188 4.11 16.14 -7.51
C HIS A 188 5.62 15.96 -7.30
N PHE A 189 6.30 15.42 -8.32
CA PHE A 189 7.75 15.28 -8.40
C PHE A 189 8.27 16.11 -9.58
N PRO A 190 8.82 17.30 -9.34
CA PRO A 190 9.32 18.17 -10.42
C PRO A 190 10.59 17.63 -11.07
N ALA A 191 11.43 16.95 -10.31
CA ALA A 191 12.64 16.28 -10.77
C ALA A 191 12.96 15.12 -9.83
N LEU A 192 12.86 13.89 -10.34
CA LEU A 192 13.11 12.67 -9.56
C LEU A 192 14.57 12.55 -9.17
N THR A 193 14.80 11.99 -8.01
CA THR A 193 16.11 11.55 -7.52
C THR A 193 16.03 10.06 -7.16
N VAL A 194 17.19 9.40 -7.05
CA VAL A 194 17.24 7.98 -6.64
C VAL A 194 16.60 7.78 -5.26
N SER A 195 16.70 8.78 -4.39
CA SER A 195 16.09 8.76 -3.07
C SER A 195 14.55 8.81 -3.11
N ASP A 196 13.94 9.16 -4.25
CA ASP A 196 12.49 9.12 -4.42
C ASP A 196 11.96 7.71 -4.69
N SER A 197 12.82 6.74 -4.91
CA SER A 197 12.41 5.33 -4.96
C SER A 197 11.81 4.88 -3.65
N GLY A 198 10.77 4.05 -3.72
CA GLY A 198 10.06 3.51 -2.55
C GLY A 198 8.58 3.26 -2.81
N ASP A 199 7.89 2.78 -1.78
CA ASP A 199 6.46 2.50 -1.81
C ASP A 199 5.69 3.72 -1.35
N TYR A 200 4.85 4.24 -2.23
CA TYR A 200 3.97 5.38 -1.95
C TYR A 200 2.55 4.89 -1.74
N THR A 201 2.04 5.14 -0.55
CA THR A 201 0.67 4.78 -0.17
C THR A 201 -0.17 6.03 -0.06
N CYS A 202 -1.27 6.06 -0.80
CA CYS A 202 -2.33 7.02 -0.61
C CYS A 202 -3.37 6.42 0.33
N THR A 203 -3.72 7.15 1.37
CA THR A 203 -4.84 6.83 2.27
C THR A 203 -5.92 7.89 2.09
N TRP A 204 -7.16 7.43 1.88
CA TRP A 204 -8.32 8.28 1.75
C TRP A 204 -9.31 8.00 2.89
N GLY A 205 -9.95 9.06 3.40
CA GLY A 205 -10.99 8.96 4.39
C GLY A 205 -10.60 9.53 5.76
N THR A 206 -11.52 9.44 6.69
CA THR A 206 -11.37 9.92 8.08
C THR A 206 -11.74 8.81 9.05
N GLY A 207 -10.77 8.32 9.83
CA GLY A 207 -11.04 7.38 10.91
C GLY A 207 -11.57 6.02 10.44
N GLU A 208 -12.83 5.69 10.78
CA GLU A 208 -13.42 4.37 10.54
C GLU A 208 -13.74 4.05 9.07
N THR A 209 -13.74 5.08 8.20
CA THR A 209 -13.98 4.94 6.76
C THR A 209 -12.73 5.32 5.99
N SER A 210 -11.68 4.53 6.11
CA SER A 210 -10.43 4.78 5.39
C SER A 210 -10.10 3.63 4.47
N GLY A 211 -9.56 3.96 3.31
CA GLY A 211 -8.97 3.00 2.37
C GLY A 211 -7.58 3.44 1.98
N SER A 212 -6.73 2.51 1.60
CA SER A 212 -5.38 2.81 1.15
C SER A 212 -4.99 1.98 -0.06
N GLU A 213 -4.20 2.60 -0.96
CA GLU A 213 -3.64 1.94 -2.14
C GLU A 213 -2.18 2.34 -2.28
N THR A 214 -1.34 1.40 -2.71
CA THR A 214 0.11 1.59 -2.76
C THR A 214 0.63 1.41 -4.19
N ILE A 215 1.58 2.27 -4.57
CA ILE A 215 2.33 2.17 -5.81
C ILE A 215 3.82 2.21 -5.50
N SER A 216 4.60 1.30 -6.10
CA SER A 216 6.06 1.29 -5.98
C SER A 216 6.69 2.16 -7.07
N LEU A 217 7.54 3.09 -6.67
CA LEU A 217 8.31 3.95 -7.54
C LEU A 217 9.77 3.50 -7.53
N GLN A 218 10.34 3.24 -8.70
CA GLN A 218 11.75 2.90 -8.82
C GLN A 218 12.43 3.85 -9.80
N VAL A 219 13.39 4.63 -9.31
CA VAL A 219 14.15 5.62 -10.07
C VAL A 219 15.55 5.08 -10.30
N GLU A 220 15.93 4.97 -11.57
CA GLU A 220 17.29 4.60 -11.95
C GLU A 220 18.22 5.81 -11.79
N GLY A 221 19.32 5.62 -11.06
CA GLY A 221 20.42 6.59 -11.03
C GLY A 221 21.14 6.64 -12.37
N GLU A 222 21.87 7.71 -12.63
CA GLU A 222 22.84 7.72 -13.72
C GLU A 222 23.86 6.59 -13.43
N GLY A 223 23.70 5.47 -14.13
CA GLY A 223 24.71 4.42 -14.08
C GLY A 223 26.04 5.02 -14.50
N PHE A 224 27.05 4.94 -13.65
CA PHE A 224 28.41 5.20 -14.10
C PHE A 224 28.65 4.26 -15.27
N ASP A 225 28.71 4.81 -16.49
CA ASP A 225 29.02 4.06 -17.69
C ASP A 225 30.35 3.31 -17.44
N GLN A 226 30.26 2.05 -17.08
CA GLN A 226 31.44 1.20 -16.79
C GLN A 226 32.49 1.28 -17.89
N TRP A 227 32.07 1.47 -19.14
CA TRP A 227 32.95 1.63 -20.28
C TRP A 227 33.81 2.91 -20.21
N LYS A 228 33.32 4.01 -19.62
CA LYS A 228 34.10 5.24 -19.39
C LYS A 228 35.25 5.00 -18.41
N ILE A 229 35.01 4.19 -17.38
CA ILE A 229 36.04 3.78 -16.42
C ILE A 229 37.13 2.97 -17.15
N TRP A 230 36.75 2.03 -18.01
CA TRP A 230 37.69 1.23 -18.79
C TRP A 230 38.52 2.09 -19.77
N ILE A 231 37.91 3.11 -20.41
CA ILE A 231 38.65 4.05 -21.25
C ILE A 231 39.68 4.85 -20.44
N ILE A 232 39.30 5.34 -19.25
CA ILE A 232 40.23 6.07 -18.38
C ILE A 232 41.42 5.18 -17.97
N ILE A 233 41.14 3.94 -17.57
CA ILE A 233 42.17 2.94 -17.22
C ILE A 233 43.08 2.69 -18.44
N LEU A 234 42.53 2.52 -19.62
CA LEU A 234 43.27 2.28 -20.85
C LEU A 234 44.23 3.47 -21.17
N ILE A 235 43.74 4.70 -21.05
CA ILE A 235 44.52 5.91 -21.25
C ILE A 235 45.69 5.96 -20.25
N ILE A 236 45.45 5.69 -18.98
CA ILE A 236 46.50 5.66 -17.94
C ILE A 236 47.56 4.62 -18.28
N VAL A 237 47.16 3.40 -18.68
CA VAL A 237 48.10 2.34 -19.07
C VAL A 237 48.95 2.74 -20.26
N ILE A 238 48.37 3.39 -21.31
CA ILE A 238 49.09 3.89 -22.46
C ILE A 238 50.12 4.94 -22.04
N LEU A 239 49.73 5.89 -21.18
CA LEU A 239 50.64 6.93 -20.69
C LEU A 239 51.81 6.35 -19.90
N VAL A 240 51.59 5.32 -19.07
CA VAL A 240 52.65 4.62 -18.33
C VAL A 240 53.60 3.91 -19.29
N ILE A 241 53.07 3.23 -20.32
CA ILE A 241 53.90 2.56 -21.34
C ILE A 241 54.76 3.57 -22.09
N VAL A 242 54.17 4.68 -22.54
CA VAL A 242 54.91 5.75 -23.26
C VAL A 242 55.99 6.31 -22.35
N ALA A 243 55.69 6.63 -21.08
CA ALA A 243 56.67 7.11 -20.12
C ALA A 243 57.81 6.10 -19.88
N ALA A 244 57.49 4.80 -19.76
CA ALA A 244 58.49 3.73 -19.61
C ALA A 244 59.40 3.61 -20.86
N VAL A 245 58.81 3.64 -22.07
CA VAL A 245 59.59 3.63 -23.33
C VAL A 245 60.49 4.86 -23.41
N PHE A 246 60.01 6.03 -23.06
CA PHE A 246 60.80 7.25 -23.05
C PHE A 246 61.97 7.18 -22.05
N TYR A 247 61.69 6.65 -20.85
CA TYR A 247 62.70 6.45 -19.83
C TYR A 247 63.77 5.45 -20.27
N LEU A 248 63.37 4.31 -20.88
CA LEU A 248 64.32 3.30 -21.40
C LEU A 248 65.15 3.83 -22.55
N ARG A 249 64.58 4.62 -23.49
CA ARG A 249 65.32 5.29 -24.55
C ARG A 249 66.35 6.25 -23.99
N ARG A 250 65.97 7.10 -23.04
CA ARG A 250 66.87 8.06 -22.40
C ARG A 250 67.97 7.37 -21.58
N LYS A 251 67.69 6.21 -20.98
CA LYS A 251 68.69 5.40 -20.30
C LYS A 251 69.68 4.78 -21.30
N ARG A 252 69.21 4.39 -22.49
CA ARG A 252 70.06 3.82 -23.56
C ARG A 252 71.02 4.86 -24.14
N GLU A 253 70.53 6.09 -24.39
CA GLU A 253 71.37 7.21 -24.87
C GLU A 253 72.43 7.60 -23.84
N ARG A 254 72.22 7.53 -22.54
CA ARG A 254 73.21 7.73 -21.48
C ARG A 254 74.18 6.57 -21.33
N GLY A 255 73.84 5.38 -21.79
CA GLY A 255 74.70 4.18 -21.76
C GLY A 255 75.75 4.16 -22.86
N GLU A 256 75.47 4.87 -23.98
CA GLU A 256 76.41 4.94 -25.12
C GLU A 256 77.51 6.05 -24.96
N GLU A 257 77.34 7.02 -24.05
CA GLU A 257 78.27 8.08 -23.80
C GLU A 257 79.42 7.71 -22.83
N ASN A 258 79.38 6.50 -22.20
CA ASN A 258 80.37 6.01 -21.21
C ASN A 258 81.29 4.86 -21.71
N THR A 259 81.36 4.65 -23.05
CA THR A 259 82.16 3.53 -23.55
C THR A 259 83.36 4.03 -24.39
N GLN A 260 83.88 5.25 -24.15
CA GLN A 260 85.20 5.68 -24.66
C GLN A 260 85.94 6.33 -23.51
N ASP A 261 86.58 5.53 -22.67
CA ASP A 261 87.91 5.83 -22.10
C ASP A 261 88.27 4.73 -21.11
N GLY A 262 89.43 4.09 -21.36
CA GLY A 262 90.11 3.33 -20.31
C GLY A 262 90.47 1.91 -20.59
N ALA A 263 91.29 1.68 -21.60
CA ALA A 263 92.18 0.50 -21.58
C ALA A 263 93.23 0.63 -20.47
N ASN A 264 93.37 -0.39 -19.63
CA ASN A 264 94.60 -1.00 -19.18
C ASN A 264 94.61 -1.47 -17.72
N LYS A 265 95.02 -2.70 -17.62
CA LYS A 265 95.86 -3.34 -16.63
C LYS A 265 95.22 -4.26 -15.50
N HIS A 266 95.57 -5.51 -15.75
CA HIS A 266 96.21 -6.47 -14.85
C HIS A 266 95.38 -7.15 -13.73
N ASP A 267 95.12 -8.46 -13.99
CA ASP A 267 95.71 -9.63 -13.34
C ASP A 267 95.31 -9.91 -11.87
N LYS A 268 94.61 -11.00 -11.66
CA LYS A 268 94.83 -12.16 -10.76
C LYS A 268 93.55 -12.84 -10.30
N GLN A 269 93.48 -14.10 -10.79
CA GLN A 269 92.65 -15.16 -10.19
C GLN A 269 93.33 -15.63 -8.89
N PRO A 270 92.66 -16.28 -7.90
CA PRO A 270 92.08 -17.63 -8.12
C PRO A 270 90.77 -17.91 -7.30
N LYS A 271 90.09 -18.91 -7.78
CA LYS A 271 89.12 -19.84 -7.26
C LYS A 271 89.52 -20.44 -5.87
N PRO A 272 88.67 -21.14 -5.04
CA PRO A 272 87.50 -21.98 -5.37
C PRO A 272 86.32 -21.94 -4.40
N GLN A 273 85.25 -22.62 -4.81
CA GLN A 273 84.06 -23.17 -4.20
C GLN A 273 84.28 -23.91 -2.82
N PRO A 274 83.20 -24.39 -2.04
CA PRO A 274 81.88 -24.79 -2.45
C PRO A 274 80.71 -24.57 -1.45
N SER A 275 79.45 -24.84 -1.95
CA SER A 275 78.31 -25.50 -1.32
C SER A 275 77.62 -24.87 -0.10
N THR A 276 76.32 -24.67 -0.22
CA THR A 276 75.29 -25.49 0.41
C THR A 276 73.89 -24.97 0.01
N VAL A 277 73.03 -25.92 -0.44
CA VAL A 277 71.58 -25.82 -0.52
C VAL A 277 71.01 -26.09 0.87
N PRO A 278 69.92 -25.46 1.28
CA PRO A 278 68.73 -26.25 1.55
C PRO A 278 67.46 -25.61 0.95
N GLN A 279 66.73 -26.40 0.21
CA GLN A 279 65.40 -26.95 0.40
C GLN A 279 64.31 -26.05 1.00
N LEU A 280 63.26 -25.91 0.13
CA LEU A 280 61.81 -25.90 0.32
C LEU A 280 61.25 -25.54 1.71
N ASP A 281 60.31 -24.60 1.69
CA ASP A 281 59.04 -24.87 2.35
C ASP A 281 57.90 -24.20 1.55
N ASP A 282 56.89 -25.00 1.35
CA ASP A 282 55.60 -24.86 0.75
C ASP A 282 54.70 -24.05 1.72
N GLU A 283 54.16 -22.90 1.31
CA GLU A 283 53.04 -22.27 2.04
C GLU A 283 51.85 -22.06 1.11
N THR A 284 50.90 -22.93 1.34
CA THR A 284 49.51 -22.95 0.93
C THR A 284 48.79 -21.65 1.20
N LEU A 285 48.11 -21.12 0.17
CA LEU A 285 47.06 -20.11 0.25
C LEU A 285 45.83 -20.66 0.99
N PRO A 286 45.20 -19.93 1.87
CA PRO A 286 43.89 -20.32 2.39
C PRO A 286 42.76 -19.94 1.43
N GLU A 287 41.96 -20.94 1.10
CA GLU A 287 40.66 -20.79 0.43
C GLU A 287 39.70 -20.02 1.34
N GLU A 288 39.11 -18.94 0.84
CA GLU A 288 37.97 -18.27 1.49
C GLU A 288 36.71 -19.12 1.32
N GLU A 289 36.28 -19.70 2.42
CA GLU A 289 35.02 -20.41 2.56
C GLU A 289 33.85 -19.44 2.57
N VAL A 290 33.03 -19.41 1.51
CA VAL A 290 31.81 -18.63 1.42
C VAL A 290 30.71 -19.29 2.24
N THR A 291 30.44 -18.75 3.42
CA THR A 291 29.35 -19.20 4.30
C THR A 291 28.00 -18.63 3.83
N TYR A 292 27.13 -19.49 3.35
CA TYR A 292 25.73 -19.13 3.06
C TYR A 292 24.91 -19.19 4.35
N ALA A 293 24.36 -18.02 4.75
CA ALA A 293 23.40 -17.96 5.85
C ALA A 293 22.00 -18.37 5.35
N SER A 294 21.49 -19.49 5.83
CA SER A 294 20.10 -19.90 5.60
C SER A 294 19.16 -19.23 6.60
N VAL A 295 18.18 -18.47 6.10
CA VAL A 295 17.12 -17.86 6.89
C VAL A 295 16.02 -18.90 7.13
N CYS A 296 15.86 -19.34 8.38
CA CYS A 296 14.70 -20.14 8.81
C CYS A 296 13.55 -19.22 9.22
N VAL A 297 12.44 -19.26 8.48
CA VAL A 297 11.17 -18.65 8.88
C VAL A 297 10.47 -19.59 9.86
N LYS A 298 10.25 -19.14 11.11
CA LYS A 298 9.50 -19.89 12.12
C LYS A 298 8.01 -19.73 11.89
N ASP A 299 7.38 -20.73 11.32
CA ASP A 299 5.93 -20.89 11.39
C ASP A 299 5.54 -21.57 12.71
N LYS A 300 4.71 -20.92 13.48
CA LYS A 300 4.15 -21.47 14.72
C LYS A 300 2.99 -22.41 14.37
N LYS A 301 3.28 -23.66 14.16
CA LYS A 301 2.51 -24.88 14.54
C LYS A 301 2.88 -26.06 13.66
N LYS A 302 3.60 -26.96 14.24
CA LYS A 302 3.73 -28.42 14.13
C LYS A 302 5.16 -28.91 13.94
N LYS A 303 5.53 -29.73 14.92
CA LYS A 303 6.56 -30.77 15.05
C LYS A 303 7.50 -31.04 13.88
N GLN A 304 8.77 -30.93 14.24
CA GLN A 304 10.02 -31.52 13.77
C GLN A 304 9.96 -32.58 12.65
N GLY A 305 10.83 -32.36 11.67
CA GLY A 305 11.30 -33.34 10.70
C GLY A 305 12.13 -32.67 9.63
N CYS A 306 13.48 -32.62 9.80
CA CYS A 306 14.40 -32.27 8.71
C CYS A 306 14.59 -33.50 7.85
N VAL A 307 14.29 -33.40 6.56
CA VAL A 307 14.68 -34.40 5.55
C VAL A 307 15.37 -33.66 4.43
N ASN A 308 16.65 -34.07 4.19
CA ASN A 308 17.39 -33.70 2.99
C ASN A 308 16.80 -34.48 1.82
N THR A 309 16.52 -33.80 0.70
CA THR A 309 16.33 -34.46 -0.58
C THR A 309 16.95 -33.62 -1.69
N GLU A 310 17.87 -34.21 -2.37
CA GLU A 310 18.48 -33.76 -3.62
C GLU A 310 17.49 -33.80 -4.78
N GLN A 311 17.65 -32.83 -5.69
CA GLN A 311 17.35 -32.84 -7.13
C GLN A 311 16.05 -33.46 -7.64
N GLN A 312 15.19 -32.56 -8.20
CA GLN A 312 14.66 -32.80 -9.55
C GLN A 312 14.22 -31.47 -10.21
N LYS A 313 14.71 -31.30 -11.41
CA LYS A 313 14.46 -30.24 -12.36
C LYS A 313 13.15 -30.60 -13.06
N GLU A 314 12.12 -29.75 -12.98
CA GLU A 314 11.00 -29.80 -13.90
C GLU A 314 10.55 -28.39 -14.29
N ASP A 315 10.36 -28.22 -15.59
CA ASP A 315 9.86 -27.07 -16.32
C ASP A 315 8.47 -26.65 -15.82
N ASP A 316 8.29 -25.37 -15.42
CA ASP A 316 6.98 -24.79 -15.26
C ASP A 316 6.73 -23.73 -16.33
N SER A 317 5.93 -24.17 -17.29
CA SER A 317 5.33 -23.34 -18.33
C SER A 317 4.31 -22.37 -17.72
N VAL A 318 4.56 -21.09 -17.87
CA VAL A 318 3.63 -20.01 -17.51
C VAL A 318 2.44 -20.01 -18.48
N ILE A 319 1.24 -20.28 -17.95
CA ILE A 319 -0.03 -20.20 -18.70
C ILE A 319 -0.57 -18.79 -18.57
N TYR A 320 -0.59 -18.04 -19.68
CA TYR A 320 -1.34 -16.78 -19.80
C TYR A 320 -2.79 -17.08 -20.17
N SER A 321 -3.75 -16.71 -19.32
CA SER A 321 -5.16 -16.70 -19.66
C SER A 321 -5.56 -15.34 -20.25
N THR A 322 -5.87 -15.31 -21.53
CA THR A 322 -6.47 -14.17 -22.24
C THR A 322 -7.96 -14.14 -21.95
N VAL A 323 -8.47 -13.07 -21.35
CA VAL A 323 -9.90 -12.80 -21.20
C VAL A 323 -10.37 -12.10 -22.49
N ILE A 324 -11.20 -12.80 -23.27
CA ILE A 324 -11.91 -12.24 -24.41
C ILE A 324 -13.22 -11.64 -23.89
N LYS A 325 -13.42 -10.32 -24.11
CA LYS A 325 -14.70 -9.65 -23.93
C LYS A 325 -15.61 -9.99 -25.12
N SER A 326 -16.77 -10.51 -24.84
CA SER A 326 -17.94 -10.45 -25.70
C SER A 326 -18.92 -9.42 -25.15
#